data_2f40928ff3e80dee3345e39ead0343b3
#
_entry.id   2f40928ff3e80dee3345e39ead0343b3
#
_cell.length_a   1.000
_cell.length_b   1.000
_cell.length_c   1.000
_cell.angle_alpha   90.00
_cell.angle_beta   90.00
_cell.angle_gamma   90.00
#
_symmetry.space_group_name_H-M   'P 1'
#
loop_
_entity.id
_entity.type
_entity.pdbx_description
1 polymer ?
#
loop_
_entity_poly.entity_id
_entity_poly.type
_entity_poly.pdbx_seq_one_letter_code
_entity_poly.pdbx_strand_id
1 'polypeptide(L)'
;MIDIIKFTGEQHKLGFTRIIQIKQFRVVEGGSDEINRKTVENKQVDILLAPEKNREKIYMHQRDAGLNQVLCKLAKKNKVAIGFSFSELLNVKNKILTLGQMMQNIRLCRKYKVKIIVASFAKNKWEMRHAQDLLAFAKVLGMTAKEAKAALNFQKKQREIKITTFSK
;
A
#
# COMPACT_ATOMS: atom_id res chain seq x y z
N MET A 1 11.17 -3.71 11.23
CA MET A 1 10.52 -3.66 9.90
C MET A 1 9.57 -4.84 9.78
N ILE A 2 8.47 -4.65 9.10
CA ILE A 2 7.38 -5.63 8.98
C ILE A 2 7.14 -5.89 7.49
N ASP A 3 6.97 -7.16 7.10
CA ASP A 3 6.50 -7.51 5.76
C ASP A 3 5.06 -8.03 5.82
N ILE A 4 4.32 -7.85 4.73
CA ILE A 4 2.96 -8.35 4.54
C ILE A 4 2.96 -9.29 3.34
N ILE A 5 2.50 -10.52 3.55
CA ILE A 5 2.50 -11.56 2.53
C ILE A 5 1.09 -12.11 2.27
N LYS A 6 0.86 -12.67 1.07
CA LYS A 6 -0.43 -13.23 0.64
C LYS A 6 -0.52 -14.75 0.78
N PHE A 7 0.60 -15.45 0.92
CA PHE A 7 0.64 -16.92 0.99
C PHE A 7 0.76 -17.43 2.43
N THR A 8 0.45 -18.72 2.61
CA THR A 8 0.65 -19.48 3.85
C THR A 8 1.71 -20.56 3.59
N GLY A 9 2.63 -20.76 4.51
CA GLY A 9 3.71 -21.76 4.39
C GLY A 9 4.99 -21.30 5.07
N GLU A 10 6.10 -21.95 4.74
CA GLU A 10 7.41 -21.58 5.27
C GLU A 10 7.77 -20.13 4.92
N GLN A 11 8.15 -19.39 5.94
CA GLN A 11 8.49 -17.97 5.85
C GLN A 11 9.92 -17.76 6.33
N HIS A 12 10.75 -17.21 5.47
CA HIS A 12 12.07 -16.77 5.87
C HIS A 12 11.99 -15.34 6.42
N LYS A 13 12.56 -15.11 7.61
CA LYS A 13 12.50 -13.78 8.24
C LYS A 13 13.16 -12.66 7.43
N LEU A 14 14.14 -12.96 6.58
CA LEU A 14 14.78 -12.05 5.63
C LEU A 14 15.05 -10.63 6.22
N GLY A 15 15.48 -10.57 7.48
CA GLY A 15 15.78 -9.32 8.18
C GLY A 15 14.54 -8.54 8.68
N PHE A 16 13.34 -9.10 8.57
CA PHE A 16 12.13 -8.52 9.18
C PHE A 16 12.00 -8.91 10.65
N THR A 17 11.54 -7.99 11.46
CA THR A 17 11.17 -8.27 12.86
C THR A 17 9.91 -9.10 12.92
N ARG A 18 8.98 -8.90 11.98
CA ARG A 18 7.69 -9.58 11.92
C ARG A 18 7.21 -9.72 10.48
N ILE A 19 6.63 -10.87 10.17
CA ILE A 19 5.92 -11.12 8.92
C ILE A 19 4.44 -11.30 9.25
N ILE A 20 3.57 -10.64 8.50
CA ILE A 20 2.13 -10.62 8.77
C ILE A 20 1.40 -11.10 7.51
N GLN A 21 0.41 -11.96 7.69
CA GLN A 21 -0.45 -12.37 6.59
C GLN A 21 -1.47 -11.27 6.25
N ILE A 22 -1.70 -11.07 4.97
CA ILE A 22 -2.65 -10.06 4.46
C ILE A 22 -4.06 -10.23 5.05
N LYS A 23 -4.46 -11.45 5.38
CA LYS A 23 -5.76 -11.78 6.00
C LYS A 23 -6.02 -11.03 7.32
N GLN A 24 -4.98 -10.54 7.98
CA GLN A 24 -5.12 -9.75 9.21
C GLN A 24 -5.61 -8.32 8.95
N PHE A 25 -5.66 -7.90 7.70
CA PHE A 25 -6.12 -6.58 7.27
C PHE A 25 -7.29 -6.71 6.31
N ARG A 26 -8.13 -5.69 6.27
CA ARG A 26 -9.13 -5.54 5.20
C ARG A 26 -8.46 -4.79 4.05
N VAL A 27 -7.91 -5.56 3.12
CA VAL A 27 -7.18 -5.05 1.95
C VAL A 27 -8.06 -5.16 0.72
N VAL A 28 -8.11 -4.09 -0.06
CA VAL A 28 -8.76 -4.08 -1.38
C VAL A 28 -7.69 -3.74 -2.41
N GLU A 29 -7.57 -4.56 -3.45
CA GLU A 29 -6.72 -4.26 -4.60
C GLU A 29 -7.37 -3.18 -5.45
N GLY A 30 -6.59 -2.16 -5.77
CA GLY A 30 -7.01 -1.06 -6.62
C GLY A 30 -6.98 -1.40 -8.11
N GLY A 31 -7.07 -0.37 -8.94
CA GLY A 31 -7.00 -0.46 -10.41
C GLY A 31 -7.90 0.56 -11.09
N SER A 32 -9.21 0.34 -11.14
CA SER A 32 -10.14 1.31 -11.72
C SER A 32 -10.42 2.49 -10.77
N ASP A 33 -10.83 3.62 -11.34
CA ASP A 33 -11.19 4.80 -10.55
C ASP A 33 -12.35 4.52 -9.60
N GLU A 34 -13.31 3.72 -10.04
CA GLU A 34 -14.48 3.33 -9.26
C GLU A 34 -14.08 2.49 -8.04
N ILE A 35 -13.22 1.47 -8.23
CA ILE A 35 -12.73 0.63 -7.15
C ILE A 35 -11.91 1.46 -6.17
N ASN A 36 -10.98 2.28 -6.67
CA ASN A 36 -10.15 3.12 -5.83
C ASN A 36 -11.00 4.08 -5.00
N ARG A 37 -12.03 4.68 -5.59
CA ARG A 37 -12.95 5.60 -4.91
C ARG A 37 -13.79 4.89 -3.84
N LYS A 38 -14.49 3.82 -4.19
CA LYS A 38 -15.29 3.03 -3.23
C LYS A 38 -14.45 2.54 -2.06
N THR A 39 -13.19 2.16 -2.34
CA THR A 39 -12.27 1.67 -1.31
C THR A 39 -11.90 2.76 -0.31
N VAL A 40 -11.54 3.96 -0.76
CA VAL A 40 -11.15 5.04 0.16
C VAL A 40 -12.34 5.68 0.87
N GLU A 41 -13.55 5.57 0.32
CA GLU A 41 -14.80 5.97 0.97
C GLU A 41 -15.20 5.02 2.10
N ASN A 42 -14.85 3.74 2.00
CA ASN A 42 -15.20 2.73 2.99
C ASN A 42 -14.28 2.80 4.23
N LYS A 43 -14.84 3.27 5.35
CA LYS A 43 -14.12 3.35 6.64
C LYS A 43 -13.67 1.99 7.19
N GLN A 44 -14.21 0.89 6.71
CA GLN A 44 -13.85 -0.45 7.17
C GLN A 44 -12.59 -0.98 6.50
N VAL A 45 -12.18 -0.45 5.37
CA VAL A 45 -10.94 -0.85 4.67
C VAL A 45 -9.73 -0.30 5.42
N ASP A 46 -8.70 -1.14 5.54
CA ASP A 46 -7.44 -0.76 6.16
C ASP A 46 -6.42 -0.28 5.11
N ILE A 47 -6.39 -0.96 3.95
CA ILE A 47 -5.39 -0.73 2.90
C ILE A 47 -6.04 -0.75 1.52
N LEU A 48 -5.83 0.29 0.72
CA LEU A 48 -5.98 0.28 -0.74
C LEU A 48 -4.62 -0.13 -1.32
N LEU A 49 -4.54 -1.32 -1.91
CA LEU A 49 -3.31 -1.90 -2.44
C LEU A 49 -3.21 -1.64 -3.95
N ALA A 50 -2.04 -1.17 -4.40
CA ALA A 50 -1.71 -0.97 -5.81
C ALA A 50 -2.80 -0.18 -6.60
N PRO A 51 -3.08 1.07 -6.24
CA PRO A 51 -4.09 1.90 -6.95
C PRO A 51 -3.75 2.12 -8.42
N GLU A 52 -2.48 1.95 -8.82
CA GLU A 52 -1.96 2.05 -10.17
C GLU A 52 -2.15 0.78 -11.02
N LYS A 53 -2.67 -0.29 -10.47
CA LYS A 53 -2.80 -1.58 -11.14
C LYS A 53 -3.66 -1.49 -12.40
N ASN A 54 -3.22 -2.17 -13.49
CA ASN A 54 -3.92 -2.23 -14.78
C ASN A 54 -4.16 -0.87 -15.47
N ARG A 55 -3.29 0.12 -15.20
CA ARG A 55 -3.38 1.46 -15.79
C ARG A 55 -2.28 1.63 -16.83
N GLU A 56 -2.59 1.29 -18.06
CA GLU A 56 -1.66 1.37 -19.19
C GLU A 56 -1.79 2.67 -20.01
N LYS A 57 -2.84 3.46 -19.76
CA LYS A 57 -3.08 4.69 -20.51
C LYS A 57 -2.03 5.75 -20.18
N ILE A 58 -1.38 6.25 -21.21
CA ILE A 58 -0.44 7.36 -21.13
C ILE A 58 -1.15 8.59 -21.71
N TYR A 59 -1.37 9.58 -20.87
CA TYR A 59 -1.89 10.90 -21.30
C TYR A 59 -0.72 11.84 -21.56
N MET A 60 -0.85 12.75 -22.53
CA MET A 60 0.23 13.63 -22.98
C MET A 60 0.83 14.47 -21.84
N HIS A 61 0.01 14.91 -20.88
CA HIS A 61 0.45 15.80 -19.78
C HIS A 61 0.28 15.20 -18.39
N GLN A 62 -0.23 13.97 -18.28
CA GLN A 62 -0.58 13.40 -16.99
C GLN A 62 -0.43 11.88 -16.99
N ARG A 63 0.23 11.34 -15.96
CA ARG A 63 0.23 9.90 -15.72
C ARG A 63 -1.05 9.51 -14.98
N ASP A 64 -1.73 8.50 -15.49
CA ASP A 64 -2.85 7.89 -14.77
C ASP A 64 -2.30 6.93 -13.69
N ALA A 65 -2.12 7.44 -12.48
CA ALA A 65 -1.59 6.68 -11.36
C ALA A 65 -2.68 6.15 -10.41
N GLY A 66 -3.96 6.39 -10.70
CA GLY A 66 -5.08 5.90 -9.92
C GLY A 66 -5.41 6.67 -8.65
N LEU A 67 -4.57 7.60 -8.22
CA LEU A 67 -4.85 8.50 -7.12
C LEU A 67 -4.96 9.94 -7.61
N ASN A 68 -5.83 10.70 -6.97
CA ASN A 68 -5.96 12.14 -7.15
C ASN A 68 -6.11 12.84 -5.79
N GLN A 69 -6.18 14.17 -5.82
CA GLN A 69 -6.33 14.99 -4.61
C GLN A 69 -7.55 14.60 -3.76
N VAL A 70 -8.69 14.32 -4.40
CA VAL A 70 -9.94 13.98 -3.70
C VAL A 70 -9.79 12.65 -2.97
N LEU A 71 -9.30 11.62 -3.68
CA LEU A 71 -9.07 10.28 -3.12
C LEU A 71 -8.08 10.32 -1.95
N CYS A 72 -7.00 11.10 -2.07
CA CYS A 72 -6.05 11.26 -0.97
C CYS A 72 -6.68 11.93 0.26
N LYS A 73 -7.51 12.95 0.09
CA LYS A 73 -8.23 13.58 1.21
C LYS A 73 -9.19 12.61 1.88
N LEU A 74 -9.93 11.81 1.10
CA LEU A 74 -10.83 10.77 1.61
C LEU A 74 -10.06 9.65 2.33
N ALA A 75 -8.99 9.14 1.75
CA ALA A 75 -8.13 8.13 2.36
C ALA A 75 -7.60 8.61 3.73
N LYS A 76 -7.14 9.85 3.81
CA LYS A 76 -6.71 10.45 5.08
C LYS A 76 -7.85 10.54 6.08
N LYS A 77 -9.02 11.07 5.68
CA LYS A 77 -10.21 11.21 6.54
C LYS A 77 -10.66 9.87 7.11
N ASN A 78 -10.72 8.85 6.26
CA ASN A 78 -11.18 7.51 6.63
C ASN A 78 -10.07 6.62 7.20
N LYS A 79 -8.83 7.15 7.31
CA LYS A 79 -7.64 6.44 7.80
C LYS A 79 -7.35 5.17 6.98
N VAL A 80 -7.60 5.17 5.68
CA VAL A 80 -7.21 4.12 4.73
C VAL A 80 -5.76 4.38 4.32
N ALA A 81 -4.91 3.38 4.44
CA ALA A 81 -3.52 3.46 3.99
C ALA A 81 -3.39 3.08 2.51
N ILE A 82 -2.42 3.66 1.82
CA ILE A 82 -2.09 3.29 0.45
C ILE A 82 -0.93 2.31 0.47
N GLY A 83 -1.12 1.13 -0.11
CA GLY A 83 -0.15 0.04 -0.16
C GLY A 83 0.54 -0.05 -1.52
N PHE A 84 1.87 -0.13 -1.52
CA PHE A 84 2.71 -0.38 -2.69
C PHE A 84 3.32 -1.77 -2.60
N SER A 85 3.05 -2.61 -3.60
CA SER A 85 3.46 -4.01 -3.65
C SER A 85 4.71 -4.19 -4.49
N PHE A 86 5.76 -4.78 -3.91
CA PHE A 86 6.92 -5.19 -4.68
C PHE A 86 6.62 -6.36 -5.61
N SER A 87 5.82 -7.34 -5.16
CA SER A 87 5.37 -8.47 -5.97
C SER A 87 4.59 -8.03 -7.22
N GLU A 88 3.73 -7.01 -7.11
CA GLU A 88 3.01 -6.47 -8.27
C GLU A 88 3.98 -5.91 -9.31
N LEU A 89 5.02 -5.16 -8.87
CA LEU A 89 6.04 -4.62 -9.76
C LEU A 89 6.85 -5.74 -10.46
N LEU A 90 7.11 -6.86 -9.79
CA LEU A 90 7.81 -7.99 -10.40
C LEU A 90 7.01 -8.58 -11.56
N ASN A 91 5.70 -8.64 -11.44
CA ASN A 91 4.79 -9.35 -12.33
C ASN A 91 4.17 -8.48 -13.42
N VAL A 92 4.32 -7.15 -13.36
CA VAL A 92 3.77 -6.24 -14.36
C VAL A 92 4.61 -6.22 -15.64
N LYS A 93 3.96 -6.06 -16.81
CA LYS A 93 4.64 -5.98 -18.11
C LYS A 93 5.50 -4.73 -18.25
N ASN A 94 4.93 -3.56 -17.96
CA ASN A 94 5.62 -2.28 -18.08
C ASN A 94 6.06 -1.74 -16.70
N LYS A 95 7.22 -2.21 -16.23
CA LYS A 95 7.80 -1.82 -14.94
C LYS A 95 8.12 -0.33 -14.85
N ILE A 96 8.57 0.27 -15.94
CA ILE A 96 8.96 1.70 -15.98
C ILE A 96 7.73 2.58 -15.75
N LEU A 97 6.62 2.29 -16.43
CA LEU A 97 5.37 3.01 -16.27
C LEU A 97 4.86 2.87 -14.84
N THR A 98 4.78 1.64 -14.32
CA THR A 98 4.30 1.35 -12.97
C THR A 98 5.15 2.03 -11.90
N LEU A 99 6.48 1.99 -12.02
CA LEU A 99 7.37 2.74 -11.10
C LEU A 99 7.05 4.24 -11.12
N GLY A 100 6.90 4.83 -12.31
CA GLY A 100 6.55 6.24 -12.43
C GLY A 100 5.19 6.59 -11.81
N GLN A 101 4.21 5.69 -11.92
CA GLN A 101 2.89 5.82 -11.29
C GLN A 101 2.98 5.71 -9.76
N MET A 102 3.73 4.73 -9.23
CA MET A 102 3.99 4.60 -7.80
C MET A 102 4.68 5.85 -7.23
N MET A 103 5.71 6.38 -7.92
CA MET A 103 6.38 7.61 -7.51
C MET A 103 5.42 8.81 -7.46
N GLN A 104 4.51 8.94 -8.43
CA GLN A 104 3.48 9.99 -8.44
C GLN A 104 2.51 9.82 -7.26
N ASN A 105 2.05 8.61 -7.01
CA ASN A 105 1.15 8.30 -5.89
C ASN A 105 1.81 8.62 -4.54
N ILE A 106 3.10 8.31 -4.37
CA ILE A 106 3.86 8.65 -3.15
C ILE A 106 3.94 10.16 -2.94
N ARG A 107 4.20 10.94 -4.00
CA ARG A 107 4.21 12.41 -3.93
C ARG A 107 2.85 12.96 -3.48
N LEU A 108 1.76 12.41 -4.02
CA LEU A 108 0.40 12.78 -3.62
C LEU A 108 0.14 12.39 -2.16
N CYS A 109 0.45 11.16 -1.75
CA CYS A 109 0.28 10.70 -0.37
C CYS A 109 1.06 11.57 0.62
N ARG A 110 2.30 11.96 0.28
CA ARG A 110 3.11 12.89 1.08
C ARG A 110 2.44 14.25 1.21
N LYS A 111 1.99 14.84 0.09
CA LYS A 111 1.33 16.16 0.07
C LYS A 111 0.08 16.18 0.96
N TYR A 112 -0.72 15.12 0.93
CA TYR A 112 -1.98 15.03 1.68
C TYR A 112 -1.83 14.30 3.02
N LYS A 113 -0.60 13.91 3.41
CA LYS A 113 -0.29 13.21 4.67
C LYS A 113 -1.11 11.92 4.83
N VAL A 114 -1.26 11.16 3.74
CA VAL A 114 -1.87 9.82 3.73
C VAL A 114 -0.84 8.80 4.20
N LYS A 115 -1.25 7.82 4.98
CA LYS A 115 -0.39 6.75 5.45
C LYS A 115 0.01 5.85 4.29
N ILE A 116 1.30 5.58 4.15
CA ILE A 116 1.88 4.72 3.11
C ILE A 116 2.35 3.42 3.73
N ILE A 117 2.19 2.34 3.00
CA ILE A 117 2.73 1.01 3.32
C ILE A 117 3.54 0.54 2.13
N VAL A 118 4.74 0.03 2.40
CA VAL A 118 5.56 -0.70 1.43
C VAL A 118 5.82 -2.08 2.00
N ALA A 119 5.50 -3.12 1.23
CA ALA A 119 5.74 -4.49 1.62
C ALA A 119 5.92 -5.38 0.38
N SER A 120 6.34 -6.62 0.56
CA SER A 120 6.46 -7.53 -0.57
C SER A 120 5.08 -7.85 -1.16
N PHE A 121 4.06 -8.06 -0.34
CA PHE A 121 2.76 -8.62 -0.72
C PHE A 121 2.92 -9.89 -1.56
N ALA A 122 3.97 -10.66 -1.24
CA ALA A 122 4.39 -11.84 -1.96
C ALA A 122 3.28 -12.88 -2.04
N LYS A 123 3.07 -13.45 -3.22
CA LYS A 123 2.11 -14.54 -3.48
C LYS A 123 2.74 -15.92 -3.21
N ASN A 124 4.07 -15.98 -3.22
CA ASN A 124 4.87 -17.17 -2.93
C ASN A 124 6.22 -16.77 -2.32
N LYS A 125 6.98 -17.75 -1.83
CA LYS A 125 8.26 -17.52 -1.17
C LYS A 125 9.31 -16.85 -2.07
N TRP A 126 9.25 -17.04 -3.36
CA TRP A 126 10.22 -16.50 -4.34
C TRP A 126 10.03 -15.00 -4.60
N GLU A 127 8.86 -14.46 -4.30
CA GLU A 127 8.57 -13.03 -4.43
C GLU A 127 8.95 -12.23 -3.17
N MET A 128 9.29 -12.90 -2.08
CA MET A 128 9.81 -12.25 -0.89
C MET A 128 11.18 -11.62 -1.15
N ARG A 129 11.48 -10.54 -0.47
CA ARG A 129 12.77 -9.83 -0.53
C ARG A 129 13.25 -9.51 0.87
N HIS A 130 14.56 -9.30 1.00
CA HIS A 130 15.15 -8.87 2.27
C HIS A 130 14.62 -7.50 2.69
N ALA A 131 14.53 -7.25 3.98
CA ALA A 131 14.02 -5.99 4.53
C ALA A 131 14.77 -4.76 4.02
N GLN A 132 16.09 -4.88 3.80
CA GLN A 132 16.92 -3.81 3.24
C GLN A 132 16.60 -3.55 1.76
N ASP A 133 16.24 -4.58 0.98
CA ASP A 133 15.85 -4.42 -0.42
C ASP A 133 14.53 -3.66 -0.54
N LEU A 134 13.56 -3.96 0.33
CA LEU A 134 12.30 -3.20 0.37
C LEU A 134 12.52 -1.77 0.87
N LEU A 135 13.47 -1.55 1.76
CA LEU A 135 13.87 -0.20 2.18
C LEU A 135 14.51 0.57 1.02
N ALA A 136 15.40 -0.08 0.25
CA ALA A 136 16.00 0.49 -0.95
C ALA A 136 14.93 0.79 -2.02
N PHE A 137 14.01 -0.14 -2.25
CA PHE A 137 12.87 0.04 -3.14
C PHE A 137 12.04 1.28 -2.76
N ALA A 138 11.68 1.45 -1.49
CA ALA A 138 10.95 2.62 -1.03
C ALA A 138 11.72 3.93 -1.30
N LYS A 139 13.06 3.92 -1.14
CA LYS A 139 13.90 5.08 -1.47
C LYS A 139 13.92 5.37 -2.97
N VAL A 140 14.02 4.33 -3.82
CA VAL A 140 13.93 4.48 -5.29
C VAL A 140 12.60 5.09 -5.71
N LEU A 141 11.51 4.74 -5.03
CA LEU A 141 10.19 5.37 -5.23
C LEU A 141 10.13 6.85 -4.77
N GLY A 142 11.22 7.39 -4.22
CA GLY A 142 11.35 8.80 -3.82
C GLY A 142 10.99 9.08 -2.37
N MET A 143 10.96 8.06 -1.50
CA MET A 143 10.80 8.26 -0.06
C MET A 143 12.11 8.65 0.60
N THR A 144 12.04 9.52 1.61
CA THR A 144 13.17 9.75 2.52
C THR A 144 13.43 8.50 3.37
N ALA A 145 14.62 8.39 3.95
CA ALA A 145 14.96 7.24 4.83
C ALA A 145 13.98 7.10 6.01
N LYS A 146 13.50 8.22 6.56
CA LYS A 146 12.51 8.25 7.65
C LYS A 146 11.15 7.75 7.18
N GLU A 147 10.67 8.22 6.02
CA GLU A 147 9.41 7.78 5.41
C GLU A 147 9.45 6.29 5.05
N ALA A 148 10.53 5.82 4.44
CA ALA A 148 10.71 4.42 4.07
C ALA A 148 10.67 3.49 5.29
N LYS A 149 11.39 3.84 6.37
CA LYS A 149 11.31 3.09 7.64
C LYS A 149 9.91 3.09 8.23
N ALA A 150 9.19 4.22 8.18
CA ALA A 150 7.82 4.32 8.66
C ALA A 150 6.85 3.46 7.81
N ALA A 151 7.03 3.44 6.47
CA ALA A 151 6.21 2.66 5.54
C ALA A 151 6.37 1.14 5.72
N LEU A 152 7.57 0.68 6.17
CA LEU A 152 7.84 -0.72 6.50
C LEU A 152 7.51 -1.09 7.96
N ASN A 153 6.99 -0.17 8.78
CA ASN A 153 6.61 -0.41 10.18
C ASN A 153 5.11 -0.22 10.38
N PHE A 154 4.30 -0.71 9.45
CA PHE A 154 2.86 -0.57 9.53
C PHE A 154 2.27 -1.35 10.70
N GLN A 155 1.48 -0.67 11.50
CA GLN A 155 0.65 -1.27 12.55
C GLN A 155 -0.83 -1.13 12.18
N LYS A 156 -1.60 -2.18 12.42
CA LYS A 156 -3.04 -2.17 12.21
C LYS A 156 -3.68 -1.07 13.05
N LYS A 157 -4.63 -0.37 12.45
CA LYS A 157 -5.45 0.60 13.16
C LYS A 157 -6.18 -0.09 14.30
N GLN A 158 -5.94 0.34 15.54
CA GLN A 158 -6.81 -0.02 16.67
C GLN A 158 -8.19 0.62 16.42
N ARG A 159 -9.21 -0.20 16.31
CA ARG A 159 -10.59 0.27 16.26
C ARG A 159 -11.07 0.37 17.69
N GLU A 160 -11.46 1.56 18.13
CA GLU A 160 -12.22 1.71 19.35
C GLU A 160 -13.55 0.97 19.16
N ILE A 161 -13.73 -0.10 19.91
CA ILE A 161 -15.03 -0.76 20.06
C ILE A 161 -15.82 0.18 20.98
N LYS A 162 -16.67 1.03 20.44
CA LYS A 162 -17.68 1.74 21.24
C LYS A 162 -18.63 0.67 21.74
N ILE A 163 -18.40 0.19 22.94
CA ILE A 163 -19.38 -0.59 23.69
C ILE A 163 -20.47 0.41 24.09
N THR A 164 -21.57 0.42 23.36
CA THR A 164 -22.78 1.10 23.79
C THR A 164 -23.36 0.24 24.90
N THR A 165 -23.04 0.57 26.15
CA THR A 165 -23.75 0.04 27.30
C THR A 165 -25.17 0.58 27.23
N PHE A 166 -26.10 -0.25 26.83
CA PHE A 166 -27.51 0.02 27.08
C PHE A 166 -27.73 -0.15 28.57
N SER A 167 -27.76 0.96 29.30
CA SER A 167 -28.33 0.96 30.64
C SER A 167 -29.84 0.75 30.53
N LYS A 168 -30.31 -0.32 31.18
CA LYS A 168 -31.74 -0.58 31.39
C LYS A 168 -32.32 0.46 32.38
#